data_912d85daa27dd5a0db18cdb61e1f1289
#
_entry.id   912d85daa27dd5a0db18cdb61e1f1289
#
_cell.length_a   1.000
_cell.length_b   1.000
_cell.length_c   1.000
_cell.angle_alpha   90.00
_cell.angle_beta   90.00
_cell.angle_gamma   90.00
#
_symmetry.space_group_name_H-M   'P 1'
#
loop_
_entity.id
_entity.type
_entity.pdbx_description
1 polymer ?
#
loop_
_entity_poly.entity_id
_entity_poly.type
_entity_poly.pdbx_seq_one_letter_code
_entity_poly.pdbx_strand_id
1 'polypeptide(L)'
;MNYKERQNLRLKAAKYVILNVVLYKRGIDGTFLRCVDAEQQEKLLKAYHSEACGGHFSSIVITFKILKNYFYWPGMFKDARKYVKNYKNVIFLLDALN
;
A
#
# COMPACT_ATOMS: atom_id res chain seq x y z
N MET A 1 -22.45 2.28 -29.84
CA MET A 1 -21.07 2.52 -29.35
C MET A 1 -20.10 1.80 -30.27
N ASN A 2 -19.15 2.53 -30.84
CA ASN A 2 -18.17 1.94 -31.75
C ASN A 2 -17.00 1.31 -30.99
N TYR A 3 -16.08 0.66 -31.74
CA TYR A 3 -14.95 -0.06 -31.15
C TYR A 3 -14.01 0.86 -30.35
N LYS A 4 -13.70 2.04 -30.87
CA LYS A 4 -12.83 3.01 -30.20
C LYS A 4 -13.44 3.51 -28.88
N GLU A 5 -14.72 3.79 -28.89
CA GLU A 5 -15.43 4.23 -27.69
C GLU A 5 -15.45 3.15 -26.62
N ARG A 6 -15.64 1.88 -27.02
CA ARG A 6 -15.57 0.75 -26.07
C ARG A 6 -14.18 0.60 -25.47
N GLN A 7 -13.14 0.74 -26.29
CA GLN A 7 -11.77 0.66 -25.80
C GLN A 7 -11.45 1.81 -24.84
N ASN A 8 -11.84 3.03 -25.18
CA ASN A 8 -11.63 4.19 -24.32
C ASN A 8 -12.33 4.03 -22.97
N LEU A 9 -13.55 3.49 -22.97
CA LEU A 9 -14.28 3.20 -21.74
C LEU A 9 -13.58 2.13 -20.91
N ARG A 10 -13.06 1.07 -21.56
CA ARG A 10 -12.32 0.01 -20.87
C ARG A 10 -11.05 0.55 -20.23
N LEU A 11 -10.29 1.39 -20.94
CA LEU A 11 -9.07 2.00 -20.40
C LEU A 11 -9.39 2.95 -19.25
N LYS A 12 -10.45 3.75 -19.35
CA LYS A 12 -10.88 4.65 -18.28
C LYS A 12 -11.39 3.90 -17.06
N ALA A 13 -12.05 2.74 -17.28
CA ALA A 13 -12.60 1.91 -16.21
C ALA A 13 -11.58 0.92 -15.63
N ALA A 14 -10.44 0.73 -16.29
CA ALA A 14 -9.43 -0.21 -15.84
C ALA A 14 -8.84 0.24 -14.52
N LYS A 15 -8.89 -0.65 -13.53
CA LYS A 15 -8.29 -0.38 -12.21
C LYS A 15 -6.78 -0.56 -12.22
N TYR A 16 -6.27 -1.38 -13.14
CA TYR A 16 -4.85 -1.71 -13.26
C TYR A 16 -4.39 -1.53 -14.70
N VAL A 17 -3.17 -1.04 -14.86
CA VAL A 17 -2.53 -0.91 -16.18
C VAL A 17 -1.08 -1.38 -16.10
N ILE A 18 -0.57 -1.90 -17.22
CA ILE A 18 0.84 -2.27 -17.34
C ILE A 18 1.51 -1.26 -18.25
N LEU A 19 2.54 -0.60 -17.72
CA LEU A 19 3.35 0.37 -18.46
C LEU A 19 4.82 -0.05 -18.34
N ASN A 20 5.48 -0.33 -19.48
CA ASN A 20 6.87 -0.79 -19.50
C ASN A 20 7.12 -1.97 -18.53
N VAL A 21 6.32 -3.02 -18.64
CA VAL A 21 6.33 -4.24 -17.83
C VAL A 21 6.12 -4.02 -16.32
N VAL A 22 5.71 -2.83 -15.92
CA VAL A 22 5.40 -2.52 -14.52
C VAL A 22 3.90 -2.38 -14.35
N LEU A 23 3.36 -3.02 -13.31
CA LEU A 23 1.94 -2.96 -13.00
C LEU A 23 1.66 -1.74 -12.11
N TYR A 24 0.64 -0.97 -12.51
CA TYR A 24 0.16 0.19 -11.76
C TYR A 24 -1.32 0.05 -11.47
N LYS A 25 -1.73 0.55 -10.31
CA LYS A 25 -3.14 0.74 -9.99
C LYS A 25 -3.51 2.19 -10.28
N ARG A 26 -4.67 2.38 -10.92
CA ARG A 26 -5.19 3.72 -11.16
C ARG A 26 -5.85 4.26 -9.90
N GLY A 27 -5.39 5.40 -9.42
CA GLY A 27 -5.99 6.10 -8.29
C GLY A 27 -7.27 6.81 -8.69
N ILE A 28 -8.05 7.22 -7.68
CA ILE A 28 -9.33 7.93 -7.87
C ILE A 28 -9.12 9.24 -8.61
N ASP A 29 -8.01 9.91 -8.35
CA ASP A 29 -7.64 11.19 -8.98
C ASP A 29 -6.96 11.03 -10.33
N GLY A 30 -6.87 9.80 -10.85
CA GLY A 30 -6.21 9.51 -12.12
C GLY A 30 -4.71 9.27 -12.02
N THR A 31 -4.11 9.39 -10.84
CA THR A 31 -2.69 9.07 -10.66
C THR A 31 -2.45 7.56 -10.77
N PHE A 32 -1.23 7.18 -11.14
CA PHE A 32 -0.83 5.79 -11.20
C PHE A 32 -0.01 5.43 -9.97
N LEU A 33 -0.46 4.40 -9.26
CA LEU A 33 0.21 3.88 -8.08
C LEU A 33 0.95 2.61 -8.47
N ARG A 34 2.24 2.56 -8.23
CA ARG A 34 3.06 1.39 -8.57
C ARG A 34 2.74 0.24 -7.63
N CYS A 35 2.33 -0.89 -8.20
CA CYS A 35 2.11 -2.12 -7.44
C CYS A 35 3.46 -2.73 -7.08
N VAL A 36 3.62 -3.13 -5.82
CA VAL A 36 4.88 -3.65 -5.29
C VAL A 36 4.70 -5.10 -4.82
N ASP A 37 5.78 -5.87 -4.93
CA ASP A 37 5.80 -7.28 -4.52
C ASP A 37 5.92 -7.42 -2.99
N ALA A 38 5.82 -8.66 -2.50
CA ALA A 38 5.81 -8.94 -1.06
C ALA A 38 7.09 -8.45 -0.35
N GLU A 39 8.24 -8.59 -0.99
CA GLU A 39 9.52 -8.14 -0.43
C GLU A 39 9.54 -6.62 -0.28
N GLN A 40 9.11 -5.90 -1.31
CA GLN A 40 9.03 -4.43 -1.27
C GLN A 40 7.98 -3.95 -0.28
N GLN A 41 6.84 -4.64 -0.18
CA GLN A 41 5.80 -4.33 0.79
C GLN A 41 6.35 -4.33 2.21
N GLU A 42 7.11 -5.37 2.56
CA GLU A 42 7.70 -5.49 3.89
C GLU A 42 8.70 -4.37 4.17
N LYS A 43 9.54 -4.04 3.19
CA LYS A 43 10.50 -2.94 3.32
C LYS A 43 9.80 -1.59 3.53
N LEU A 44 8.71 -1.36 2.81
CA LEU A 44 7.93 -0.13 2.94
C LEU A 44 7.26 -0.03 4.31
N LEU A 45 6.65 -1.11 4.78
CA LEU A 45 6.03 -1.16 6.09
C LEU A 45 7.06 -0.87 7.20
N LYS A 46 8.22 -1.51 7.11
CA LYS A 46 9.29 -1.31 8.08
C LYS A 46 9.81 0.14 8.07
N ALA A 47 10.05 0.69 6.88
CA ALA A 47 10.60 2.04 6.74
C ALA A 47 9.63 3.10 7.29
N TYR A 48 8.36 3.02 6.91
CA TYR A 48 7.39 4.02 7.36
C TYR A 48 6.91 3.81 8.78
N HIS A 49 6.98 2.59 9.29
CA HIS A 49 6.68 2.31 10.68
C HIS A 49 7.69 3.00 11.63
N SER A 50 8.97 3.00 11.26
CA SER A 50 9.99 3.67 12.06
C SER A 50 9.80 5.18 12.13
N GLU A 51 9.20 5.79 11.09
CA GLU A 51 8.88 7.21 11.04
C GLU A 51 7.58 7.56 11.78
N ALA A 52 6.63 6.63 11.81
CA ALA A 52 5.34 6.84 12.46
C ALA A 52 5.47 6.45 13.92
N CYS A 53 5.72 7.42 14.78
CA CYS A 53 5.74 7.19 16.24
C CYS A 53 4.42 6.60 16.68
N GLY A 54 4.49 5.42 17.33
CA GLY A 54 3.37 4.57 17.65
C GLY A 54 2.19 5.26 18.32
N GLY A 55 1.00 4.94 17.88
CA GLY A 55 -0.28 5.36 18.41
C GLY A 55 -1.36 4.49 17.78
N HIS A 56 -2.60 4.75 18.14
CA HIS A 56 -3.74 3.96 17.67
C HIS A 56 -3.90 4.05 16.15
N PHE A 57 -3.42 5.13 15.52
CA PHE A 57 -3.60 5.40 14.11
C PHE A 57 -2.33 5.14 13.29
N SER A 58 -1.33 4.48 13.89
CA SER A 58 -0.05 4.28 13.19
C SER A 58 -0.19 3.49 11.89
N SER A 59 -1.07 2.48 11.84
CA SER A 59 -1.31 1.70 10.63
C SER A 59 -1.93 2.54 9.52
N ILE A 60 -2.86 3.44 9.86
CA ILE A 60 -3.49 4.35 8.91
C ILE A 60 -2.45 5.35 8.38
N VAL A 61 -1.65 5.92 9.28
CA VAL A 61 -0.59 6.88 8.90
C VAL A 61 0.43 6.23 7.98
N ILE A 62 0.89 5.01 8.30
CA ILE A 62 1.81 4.25 7.47
C ILE A 62 1.24 4.05 6.07
N THR A 63 -0.01 3.59 5.98
CA THR A 63 -0.67 3.34 4.70
C THR A 63 -0.77 4.61 3.88
N PHE A 64 -1.20 5.73 4.47
CA PHE A 64 -1.29 7.00 3.74
C PHE A 64 0.07 7.50 3.28
N LYS A 65 1.13 7.33 4.08
CA LYS A 65 2.49 7.71 3.65
C LYS A 65 2.96 6.88 2.47
N ILE A 66 2.68 5.58 2.45
CA ILE A 66 3.02 4.70 1.34
C ILE A 66 2.26 5.13 0.08
N LEU A 67 0.95 5.36 0.19
CA LEU A 67 0.11 5.83 -0.93
C LEU A 67 0.58 7.18 -1.45
N LYS A 68 0.96 8.09 -0.56
CA LYS A 68 1.44 9.43 -0.93
C LYS A 68 2.74 9.36 -1.74
N ASN A 69 3.50 8.29 -1.57
CA ASN A 69 4.72 8.05 -2.36
C ASN A 69 4.45 7.18 -3.59
N TYR A 70 3.17 7.00 -3.97
CA TYR A 70 2.72 6.33 -5.19
C TYR A 70 2.98 4.84 -5.22
N PHE A 71 2.99 4.19 -4.05
CA PHE A 71 3.05 2.73 -3.94
C PHE A 71 1.71 2.16 -3.50
N TYR A 72 1.43 0.96 -3.95
CA TYR A 72 0.16 0.30 -3.66
C TYR A 72 0.29 -1.22 -3.72
N TRP A 73 -0.48 -1.92 -2.91
CA TRP A 73 -0.80 -3.33 -3.10
C TRP A 73 -2.18 -3.62 -2.50
N PRO A 74 -2.90 -4.63 -3.03
CA PRO A 74 -4.20 -5.00 -2.48
C PRO A 74 -4.07 -5.43 -1.02
N GLY A 75 -4.96 -4.91 -0.17
CA GLY A 75 -4.96 -5.26 1.25
C GLY A 75 -3.92 -4.52 2.09
N MET A 76 -3.34 -3.44 1.57
CA MET A 76 -2.28 -2.72 2.29
C MET A 76 -2.71 -2.19 3.66
N PHE A 77 -3.97 -1.75 3.84
CA PHE A 77 -4.46 -1.32 5.14
C PHE A 77 -4.47 -2.47 6.16
N LYS A 78 -4.92 -3.63 5.71
CA LYS A 78 -4.94 -4.85 6.55
C LYS A 78 -3.52 -5.28 6.92
N ASP A 79 -2.62 -5.25 5.95
CA ASP A 79 -1.23 -5.65 6.16
C ASP A 79 -0.51 -4.67 7.09
N ALA A 80 -0.75 -3.38 6.95
CA ALA A 80 -0.17 -2.38 7.84
C ALA A 80 -0.69 -2.55 9.28
N ARG A 81 -1.98 -2.83 9.44
CA ARG A 81 -2.57 -3.08 10.76
C ARG A 81 -1.95 -4.31 11.41
N LYS A 82 -1.80 -5.38 10.64
CA LYS A 82 -1.19 -6.62 11.11
C LYS A 82 0.28 -6.40 11.50
N TYR A 83 1.02 -5.65 10.70
CA TYR A 83 2.42 -5.34 10.96
C TYR A 83 2.58 -4.58 12.28
N VAL A 84 1.78 -3.53 12.50
CA VAL A 84 1.83 -2.74 13.74
C VAL A 84 1.45 -3.59 14.95
N LYS A 85 0.44 -4.42 14.83
CA LYS A 85 0.00 -5.31 15.90
C LYS A 85 1.10 -6.31 16.28
N ASN A 86 1.73 -6.93 15.29
CA ASN A 86 2.80 -7.90 15.54
C ASN A 86 4.02 -7.24 16.18
N TYR A 87 4.36 -6.03 15.74
CA TYR A 87 5.46 -5.26 16.32
C TYR A 87 5.20 -4.96 17.80
N LYS A 88 3.99 -4.50 18.14
CA LYS A 88 3.60 -4.24 19.54
C LYS A 88 3.66 -5.49 20.39
N ASN A 89 3.22 -6.62 19.86
CA ASN A 89 3.26 -7.89 20.57
C ASN A 89 4.68 -8.32 20.89
N VAL A 90 5.61 -8.16 19.94
CA VAL A 90 7.03 -8.48 20.14
C VAL A 90 7.62 -7.60 21.25
N ILE A 91 7.37 -6.31 21.23
CA ILE A 91 7.86 -5.38 22.25
C ILE A 91 7.30 -5.77 23.64
N PHE A 92 6.01 -6.08 23.70
CA PHE A 92 5.36 -6.50 24.94
C PHE A 92 6.03 -7.77 25.51
N LEU A 93 6.32 -8.75 24.67
CA LEU A 93 7.01 -9.98 25.09
C LEU A 93 8.42 -9.69 25.60
N LEU A 94 9.16 -8.81 24.94
CA LEU A 94 10.51 -8.43 25.37
C LEU A 94 10.45 -7.73 26.74
N ASP A 95 9.50 -6.85 26.97
CA ASP A 95 9.33 -6.21 28.27
C ASP A 95 8.97 -7.21 29.37
N ALA A 96 8.17 -8.22 29.03
CA ALA A 96 7.79 -9.27 29.99
C ALA A 96 8.98 -10.18 30.38
N LEU A 97 10.00 -10.28 29.54
CA LEU A 97 11.21 -11.08 29.82
C LEU A 97 12.22 -10.35 30.68
N ASN A 98 12.09 -9.04 30.80
CA ASN A 98 12.95 -8.23 31.65
C ASN A 98 12.36 -8.08 33.04
#